data_88b6bdc055a7c822c642c6f958d5286a
#
_entry.id   88b6bdc055a7c822c642c6f958d5286a
#
_cell.length_a   1.000
_cell.length_b   1.000
_cell.length_c   1.000
_cell.angle_alpha   90.00
_cell.angle_beta   90.00
_cell.angle_gamma   90.00
#
_symmetry.space_group_name_H-M   'P 1'
#
loop_
_entity.id
_entity.type
_entity.pdbx_description
1 polymer ?
#
loop_
_entity_poly.entity_id
_entity_poly.type
_entity_poly.pdbx_seq_one_letter_code
_entity_poly.pdbx_strand_id
1 'polypeptide(L)'
;MSKTVVTCALTGVLTDPAQHHVPVTPDQMAREARAAFDAGASVMHVHFRQQAPGKGHLPTWDSVVASEIAQASREACPGVIFNQSTGVVGPDISGPAACIRAIRPEIAACNAGTLNYLKLRDDCKWAWPPMVFDNPVEKIQAFLDVMGGTGTRP
;
A
#
# COMPACT_ATOMS: atom_id res chain seq x y z
N MET A 1 15.47 19.32 -19.82
CA MET A 1 15.38 17.87 -19.53
C MET A 1 14.02 17.58 -18.90
N SER A 2 13.30 16.59 -19.38
CA SER A 2 12.05 16.14 -18.74
C SER A 2 12.38 15.50 -17.39
N LYS A 3 11.62 15.83 -16.34
CA LYS A 3 11.75 15.18 -15.03
C LYS A 3 10.92 13.90 -15.02
N THR A 4 11.48 12.81 -14.51
CA THR A 4 10.76 11.54 -14.32
C THR A 4 10.46 11.34 -12.84
N VAL A 5 9.23 10.98 -12.50
CA VAL A 5 8.84 10.58 -11.15
C VAL A 5 9.08 9.08 -11.01
N VAL A 6 9.83 8.69 -9.98
CA VAL A 6 10.11 7.27 -9.67
C VAL A 6 9.32 6.89 -8.41
N THR A 7 8.44 5.90 -8.54
CA THR A 7 7.71 5.30 -7.42
C THR A 7 8.35 3.97 -7.05
N CYS A 8 8.72 3.81 -5.79
CA CYS A 8 9.17 2.53 -5.25
C CYS A 8 8.03 1.86 -4.47
N ALA A 9 7.65 0.64 -4.86
CA ALA A 9 6.70 -0.19 -4.12
C ALA A 9 7.48 -1.06 -3.12
N LEU A 10 7.47 -0.68 -1.84
CA LEU A 10 8.31 -1.29 -0.81
C LEU A 10 7.87 -2.71 -0.41
N THR A 11 6.58 -3.01 -0.50
CA THR A 11 6.02 -4.22 0.12
C THR A 11 5.26 -5.15 -0.83
N GLY A 12 4.37 -4.61 -1.67
CA GLY A 12 3.38 -5.42 -2.39
C GLY A 12 2.38 -6.16 -1.47
N VAL A 13 1.32 -6.75 -2.02
CA VAL A 13 0.24 -7.37 -1.23
C VAL A 13 0.48 -8.85 -0.96
N LEU A 14 1.09 -9.58 -1.89
CA LEU A 14 1.22 -11.04 -1.85
C LEU A 14 2.64 -11.54 -1.57
N THR A 15 3.56 -10.64 -1.25
CA THR A 15 4.96 -10.98 -1.00
C THR A 15 5.12 -11.49 0.43
N ASP A 16 5.71 -12.67 0.59
CA ASP A 16 5.95 -13.28 1.89
C ASP A 16 7.34 -12.92 2.42
N PRO A 17 7.45 -12.28 3.60
CA PRO A 17 8.73 -11.97 4.22
C PRO A 17 9.59 -13.18 4.55
N ALA A 18 9.02 -14.37 4.66
CA ALA A 18 9.78 -15.61 4.85
C ALA A 18 10.52 -16.07 3.58
N GLN A 19 10.09 -15.60 2.41
CA GLN A 19 10.64 -15.97 1.10
C GLN A 19 11.40 -14.83 0.42
N HIS A 20 11.07 -13.59 0.77
CA HIS A 20 11.60 -12.41 0.10
C HIS A 20 11.97 -11.33 1.12
N HIS A 21 12.94 -10.51 0.78
CA HIS A 21 13.26 -9.33 1.57
C HIS A 21 12.15 -8.29 1.43
N VAL A 22 11.25 -8.25 2.42
CA VAL A 22 10.09 -7.34 2.45
C VAL A 22 10.02 -6.66 3.82
N PRO A 23 10.03 -5.33 3.89
CA PRO A 23 9.90 -4.63 5.15
C PRO A 23 8.50 -4.81 5.75
N VAL A 24 8.43 -5.00 7.06
CA VAL A 24 7.18 -5.19 7.82
C VAL A 24 7.04 -4.16 8.93
N THR A 25 8.11 -3.96 9.74
CA THR A 25 8.08 -3.06 10.88
C THR A 25 8.34 -1.60 10.47
N PRO A 26 7.93 -0.61 11.28
CA PRO A 26 8.24 0.80 11.03
C PRO A 26 9.72 1.06 10.74
N ASP A 27 10.63 0.46 11.54
CA ASP A 27 12.08 0.60 11.35
C ASP A 27 12.57 -0.02 10.02
N GLN A 28 12.02 -1.18 9.64
CA GLN A 28 12.34 -1.79 8.37
C GLN A 28 11.85 -0.92 7.21
N MET A 29 10.61 -0.42 7.29
CA MET A 29 10.03 0.48 6.29
C MET A 29 10.85 1.77 6.12
N ALA A 30 11.27 2.38 7.23
CA ALA A 30 12.09 3.59 7.20
C ALA A 30 13.45 3.35 6.52
N ARG A 31 14.13 2.22 6.81
CA ARG A 31 15.40 1.87 6.16
C ARG A 31 15.25 1.64 4.66
N GLU A 32 14.26 0.86 4.25
CA GLU A 32 14.02 0.58 2.82
C GLU A 32 13.55 1.82 2.06
N ALA A 33 12.68 2.64 2.70
CA ALA A 33 12.30 3.93 2.13
C ALA A 33 13.52 4.85 1.94
N ARG A 34 14.42 4.91 2.94
CA ARG A 34 15.65 5.71 2.86
C ARG A 34 16.55 5.23 1.71
N ALA A 35 16.77 3.92 1.60
CA ALA A 35 17.59 3.35 0.53
C ALA A 35 16.99 3.65 -0.87
N ALA A 36 15.68 3.52 -1.02
CA ALA A 36 14.97 3.84 -2.26
C ALA A 36 15.04 5.35 -2.58
N PHE A 37 14.90 6.21 -1.57
CA PHE A 37 14.98 7.66 -1.71
C PHE A 37 16.38 8.10 -2.15
N ASP A 38 17.42 7.54 -1.55
CA ASP A 38 18.82 7.81 -1.93
C ASP A 38 19.14 7.33 -3.36
N ALA A 39 18.45 6.28 -3.82
CA ALA A 39 18.52 5.79 -5.18
C ALA A 39 17.69 6.62 -6.19
N GLY A 40 16.96 7.66 -5.74
CA GLY A 40 16.23 8.59 -6.59
C GLY A 40 14.72 8.40 -6.64
N ALA A 41 14.13 7.50 -5.84
CA ALA A 41 12.69 7.41 -5.73
C ALA A 41 12.13 8.61 -4.95
N SER A 42 11.05 9.20 -5.46
CA SER A 42 10.37 10.34 -4.83
C SER A 42 9.01 9.98 -4.25
N VAL A 43 8.46 8.83 -4.62
CA VAL A 43 7.19 8.31 -4.13
C VAL A 43 7.42 6.92 -3.53
N MET A 44 6.92 6.68 -2.30
CA MET A 44 6.95 5.37 -1.64
C MET A 44 5.55 4.80 -1.59
N HIS A 45 5.30 3.70 -2.31
CA HIS A 45 4.03 2.97 -2.27
C HIS A 45 4.11 1.86 -1.23
N VAL A 46 3.18 1.86 -0.27
CA VAL A 46 3.24 1.02 0.93
C VAL A 46 1.94 0.25 1.15
N HIS A 47 2.08 -1.05 1.46
CA HIS A 47 1.04 -1.88 2.04
C HIS A 47 1.38 -2.16 3.51
N PHE A 48 0.44 -1.93 4.40
CA PHE A 48 0.64 -2.21 5.83
C PHE A 48 0.49 -3.70 6.12
N ARG A 49 1.32 -4.20 7.01
CA ARG A 49 1.43 -5.62 7.37
C ARG A 49 1.23 -5.82 8.86
N GLN A 50 0.72 -7.00 9.25
CA GLN A 50 0.58 -7.35 10.66
C GLN A 50 1.95 -7.43 11.32
N GLN A 51 2.06 -6.85 12.54
CA GLN A 51 3.32 -6.72 13.28
C GLN A 51 3.61 -7.94 14.18
N ALA A 52 2.63 -8.81 14.43
CA ALA A 52 2.82 -10.00 15.25
C ALA A 52 3.84 -10.96 14.60
N PRO A 53 4.71 -11.61 15.39
CA PRO A 53 5.70 -12.55 14.88
C PRO A 53 5.09 -13.61 13.96
N GLY A 54 5.70 -13.82 12.79
CA GLY A 54 5.24 -14.77 11.77
C GLY A 54 3.98 -14.34 11.00
N LYS A 55 3.41 -13.15 11.25
CA LYS A 55 2.20 -12.65 10.58
C LYS A 55 2.48 -11.58 9.52
N GLY A 56 3.73 -11.20 9.29
CA GLY A 56 4.09 -10.15 8.34
C GLY A 56 3.69 -10.41 6.87
N HIS A 57 3.28 -11.63 6.51
CA HIS A 57 2.69 -11.94 5.21
C HIS A 57 1.22 -11.51 5.09
N LEU A 58 0.55 -11.19 6.20
CA LEU A 58 -0.84 -10.77 6.23
C LEU A 58 -0.97 -9.24 6.19
N PRO A 59 -1.93 -8.68 5.44
CA PRO A 59 -2.21 -7.25 5.47
C PRO A 59 -2.84 -6.83 6.79
N THR A 60 -2.73 -5.54 7.10
CA THR A 60 -3.47 -4.91 8.20
C THR A 60 -4.03 -3.55 7.78
N TRP A 61 -5.14 -3.18 8.40
CA TRP A 61 -5.73 -1.83 8.33
C TRP A 61 -5.75 -1.19 9.73
N ASP A 62 -4.80 -1.57 10.58
CA ASP A 62 -4.60 -0.92 11.87
C ASP A 62 -4.02 0.47 11.65
N SER A 63 -4.78 1.51 12.01
CA SER A 63 -4.40 2.91 11.81
C SER A 63 -3.23 3.35 12.69
N VAL A 64 -2.96 2.66 13.81
CA VAL A 64 -1.79 2.93 14.66
C VAL A 64 -0.54 2.46 13.93
N VAL A 65 -0.52 1.20 13.46
CA VAL A 65 0.59 0.64 12.66
C VAL A 65 0.83 1.49 11.41
N ALA A 66 -0.24 1.90 10.74
CA ALA A 66 -0.16 2.74 9.56
C ALA A 66 0.49 4.11 9.86
N SER A 67 0.12 4.73 10.99
CA SER A 67 0.67 6.02 11.42
C SER A 67 2.15 5.91 11.81
N GLU A 68 2.54 4.87 12.53
CA GLU A 68 3.94 4.62 12.90
C GLU A 68 4.82 4.42 11.66
N ILE A 69 4.37 3.64 10.69
CA ILE A 69 5.09 3.42 9.43
C ILE A 69 5.21 4.71 8.62
N ALA A 70 4.13 5.48 8.50
CA ALA A 70 4.15 6.73 7.75
C ALA A 70 5.06 7.77 8.42
N GLN A 71 5.01 7.87 9.74
CA GLN A 71 5.88 8.76 10.51
C GLN A 71 7.35 8.38 10.32
N ALA A 72 7.71 7.12 10.58
CA ALA A 72 9.09 6.64 10.44
C ALA A 72 9.64 6.85 9.03
N SER A 73 8.81 6.61 8.00
CA SER A 73 9.20 6.83 6.60
C SER A 73 9.43 8.31 6.27
N ARG A 74 8.57 9.21 6.78
CA ARG A 74 8.71 10.66 6.57
C ARG A 74 9.92 11.25 7.33
N GLU A 75 10.19 10.75 8.53
CA GLU A 75 11.38 11.15 9.31
C GLU A 75 12.67 10.71 8.61
N ALA A 76 12.71 9.48 8.10
CA ALA A 76 13.84 8.96 7.34
C ALA A 76 14.04 9.68 5.99
N CYS A 77 12.97 10.11 5.34
CA CYS A 77 12.99 10.68 4.00
C CYS A 77 12.21 12.01 3.95
N PRO A 78 12.76 13.12 4.47
CA PRO A 78 12.08 14.41 4.41
C PRO A 78 11.71 14.82 2.98
N GLY A 79 10.44 15.13 2.77
CA GLY A 79 9.91 15.52 1.45
C GLY A 79 9.50 14.35 0.55
N VAL A 80 9.56 13.12 1.03
CA VAL A 80 9.01 11.95 0.30
C VAL A 80 7.49 12.07 0.14
N ILE A 81 6.99 11.67 -1.01
CA ILE A 81 5.56 11.52 -1.25
C ILE A 81 5.14 10.12 -0.79
N PHE A 82 4.30 10.06 0.22
CA PHE A 82 3.79 8.80 0.75
C PHE A 82 2.52 8.38 0.00
N ASN A 83 2.54 7.19 -0.60
CA ASN A 83 1.42 6.61 -1.34
C ASN A 83 0.92 5.37 -0.60
N GLN A 84 -0.26 5.49 0.02
CA GLN A 84 -0.91 4.38 0.71
C GLN A 84 -1.64 3.48 -0.28
N SER A 85 -1.43 2.15 -0.21
CA SER A 85 -2.32 1.18 -0.85
C SER A 85 -3.70 1.20 -0.19
N THR A 86 -4.75 0.96 -1.00
CA THR A 86 -6.14 0.86 -0.53
C THR A 86 -6.81 -0.45 -0.93
N GLY A 87 -6.06 -1.35 -1.57
CA GLY A 87 -6.60 -2.59 -2.12
C GLY A 87 -7.25 -3.48 -1.05
N VAL A 88 -8.58 -3.54 -1.04
CA VAL A 88 -9.39 -4.40 -0.20
C VAL A 88 -10.41 -5.16 -1.03
N VAL A 89 -10.61 -6.44 -0.71
CA VAL A 89 -11.64 -7.29 -1.34
C VAL A 89 -12.98 -7.05 -0.66
N GLY A 90 -14.06 -7.04 -1.45
CA GLY A 90 -15.41 -6.76 -0.96
C GLY A 90 -15.72 -5.26 -0.80
N PRO A 91 -16.94 -4.93 -0.38
CA PRO A 91 -17.45 -3.56 -0.37
C PRO A 91 -16.97 -2.72 0.83
N ASP A 92 -16.47 -3.34 1.89
CA ASP A 92 -16.08 -2.63 3.12
C ASP A 92 -14.73 -1.93 2.95
N ILE A 93 -14.76 -0.60 2.90
CA ILE A 93 -13.58 0.26 2.83
C ILE A 93 -13.21 0.89 4.18
N SER A 94 -13.89 0.53 5.26
CA SER A 94 -13.71 1.18 6.58
C SER A 94 -12.26 1.17 7.07
N GLY A 95 -11.57 0.04 6.89
CA GLY A 95 -10.17 -0.13 7.27
C GLY A 95 -9.22 0.81 6.51
N PRO A 96 -9.11 0.70 5.17
CA PRO A 96 -8.26 1.61 4.41
C PRO A 96 -8.65 3.08 4.58
N ALA A 97 -9.95 3.40 4.70
CA ALA A 97 -10.42 4.76 4.95
C ALA A 97 -9.96 5.30 6.32
N ALA A 98 -9.97 4.47 7.36
CA ALA A 98 -9.43 4.84 8.67
C ALA A 98 -7.93 5.18 8.60
N CYS A 99 -7.15 4.37 7.88
CA CYS A 99 -5.73 4.64 7.64
C CYS A 99 -5.52 5.96 6.88
N ILE A 100 -6.28 6.23 5.79
CA ILE A 100 -6.18 7.50 5.05
C ILE A 100 -6.46 8.69 5.98
N ARG A 101 -7.50 8.62 6.82
CA ARG A 101 -7.82 9.72 7.75
C ARG A 101 -6.74 9.93 8.81
N ALA A 102 -6.13 8.85 9.29
CA ALA A 102 -5.08 8.91 10.31
C ALA A 102 -3.77 9.48 9.76
N ILE A 103 -3.34 9.04 8.58
CA ILE A 103 -2.02 9.38 8.00
C ILE A 103 -2.09 10.66 7.17
N ARG A 104 -3.23 10.92 6.50
CA ARG A 104 -3.38 11.95 5.45
C ARG A 104 -2.22 11.87 4.44
N PRO A 105 -2.09 10.75 3.72
CA PRO A 105 -1.01 10.58 2.76
C PRO A 105 -1.17 11.57 1.60
N GLU A 106 -0.08 11.91 0.95
CA GLU A 106 -0.09 12.78 -0.24
C GLU A 106 -0.86 12.12 -1.38
N ILE A 107 -0.73 10.79 -1.50
CA ILE A 107 -1.42 9.96 -2.48
C ILE A 107 -2.00 8.72 -1.80
N ALA A 108 -3.18 8.26 -2.23
CA ALA A 108 -3.66 6.92 -1.92
C ALA A 108 -4.13 6.25 -3.22
N ALA A 109 -3.71 5.00 -3.42
CA ALA A 109 -4.07 4.29 -4.64
C ALA A 109 -5.59 4.12 -4.74
N CYS A 110 -6.19 4.55 -5.84
CA CYS A 110 -7.60 4.36 -6.14
C CYS A 110 -7.74 3.44 -7.33
N ASN A 111 -8.23 2.21 -7.08
CA ASN A 111 -8.44 1.24 -8.16
C ASN A 111 -9.68 1.63 -8.96
N ALA A 112 -9.50 2.11 -10.17
CA ALA A 112 -10.55 2.73 -10.98
C ALA A 112 -11.41 1.72 -11.77
N GLY A 113 -11.42 0.45 -11.40
CA GLY A 113 -12.24 -0.56 -12.04
C GLY A 113 -12.05 -1.96 -11.48
N THR A 114 -13.04 -2.80 -11.78
CA THR A 114 -13.05 -4.22 -11.46
C THR A 114 -12.19 -5.00 -12.43
N LEU A 115 -11.41 -5.96 -11.95
CA LEU A 115 -10.58 -6.82 -12.79
C LEU A 115 -10.55 -8.27 -12.27
N ASN A 116 -10.25 -9.21 -13.14
CA ASN A 116 -9.94 -10.57 -12.76
C ASN A 116 -8.54 -10.62 -12.14
N TYR A 117 -8.44 -11.19 -10.95
CA TYR A 117 -7.18 -11.34 -10.23
C TYR A 117 -6.73 -12.80 -10.29
N LEU A 118 -5.73 -13.06 -11.13
CA LEU A 118 -5.28 -14.42 -11.45
C LEU A 118 -3.77 -14.51 -11.25
N LYS A 119 -3.32 -15.66 -10.72
CA LYS A 119 -1.91 -16.03 -10.69
C LYS A 119 -1.75 -17.48 -11.13
N LEU A 120 -0.87 -17.70 -12.10
CA LEU A 120 -0.44 -19.04 -12.50
C LEU A 120 0.79 -19.45 -11.71
N ARG A 121 0.87 -20.75 -11.40
CA ARG A 121 2.08 -21.42 -10.97
C ARG A 121 2.90 -21.87 -12.17
N ASP A 122 4.14 -22.32 -11.94
CA ASP A 122 5.03 -22.80 -12.99
C ASP A 122 4.47 -24.02 -13.75
N ASP A 123 3.59 -24.80 -13.10
CA ASP A 123 2.88 -25.93 -13.69
C ASP A 123 1.63 -25.52 -14.53
N CYS A 124 1.47 -24.24 -14.84
CA CYS A 124 0.35 -23.65 -15.56
C CYS A 124 -1.02 -23.83 -14.89
N LYS A 125 -1.07 -24.18 -13.61
CA LYS A 125 -2.31 -24.21 -12.83
C LYS A 125 -2.50 -22.92 -12.04
N TRP A 126 -3.74 -22.65 -11.67
CA TRP A 126 -4.07 -21.50 -10.82
C TRP A 126 -3.42 -21.67 -9.42
N ALA A 127 -2.76 -20.63 -8.95
CA ALA A 127 -2.19 -20.60 -7.59
C ALA A 127 -3.28 -20.55 -6.52
N TRP A 128 -4.43 -20.00 -6.86
CA TRP A 128 -5.69 -19.99 -6.10
C TRP A 128 -6.88 -20.00 -7.09
N PRO A 129 -8.10 -20.27 -6.62
CA PRO A 129 -9.28 -20.15 -7.47
C PRO A 129 -9.36 -18.73 -8.09
N PRO A 130 -9.72 -18.60 -9.36
CA PRO A 130 -9.95 -17.29 -9.98
C PRO A 130 -10.86 -16.44 -9.14
N MET A 131 -10.45 -15.20 -8.87
CA MET A 131 -11.23 -14.25 -8.10
C MET A 131 -11.37 -12.91 -8.84
N VAL A 132 -12.43 -12.20 -8.52
CA VAL A 132 -12.65 -10.84 -9.00
C VAL A 132 -12.16 -9.87 -7.92
N PHE A 133 -11.26 -8.97 -8.30
CA PHE A 133 -10.93 -7.82 -7.49
C PHE A 133 -11.93 -6.72 -7.84
N ASP A 134 -12.99 -6.66 -7.06
CA ASP A 134 -14.15 -5.83 -7.33
C ASP A 134 -13.94 -4.38 -6.90
N ASN A 135 -14.12 -3.48 -7.83
CA ASN A 135 -14.11 -2.04 -7.60
C ASN A 135 -15.28 -1.41 -8.39
N PRO A 136 -16.52 -1.60 -7.91
CA PRO A 136 -17.69 -0.97 -8.50
C PRO A 136 -17.66 0.55 -8.30
N VAL A 137 -18.45 1.27 -9.08
CA VAL A 137 -18.44 2.75 -9.10
C VAL A 137 -18.70 3.34 -7.71
N GLU A 138 -19.61 2.75 -6.93
CA GLU A 138 -19.95 3.18 -5.58
C GLU A 138 -18.76 3.09 -4.62
N LYS A 139 -17.96 2.02 -4.75
CA LYS A 139 -16.73 1.84 -3.96
C LYS A 139 -15.65 2.84 -4.34
N ILE A 140 -15.49 3.10 -5.65
CA ILE A 140 -14.57 4.12 -6.17
C ILE A 140 -14.98 5.49 -5.63
N GLN A 141 -16.28 5.85 -5.75
CA GLN A 141 -16.80 7.12 -5.26
C GLN A 141 -16.56 7.29 -3.74
N ALA A 142 -16.82 6.24 -2.95
CA ALA A 142 -16.57 6.27 -1.51
C ALA A 142 -15.09 6.53 -1.17
N PHE A 143 -14.14 5.95 -1.91
CA PHE A 143 -12.72 6.27 -1.75
C PHE A 143 -12.40 7.71 -2.14
N LEU A 144 -12.94 8.20 -3.26
CA LEU A 144 -12.72 9.58 -3.69
C LEU A 144 -13.25 10.59 -2.67
N ASP A 145 -14.40 10.32 -2.06
CA ASP A 145 -14.97 11.16 -1.00
C ASP A 145 -14.07 11.20 0.25
N VAL A 146 -13.52 10.06 0.67
CA VAL A 146 -12.55 10.00 1.78
C VAL A 146 -11.29 10.76 1.45
N MET A 147 -10.73 10.56 0.26
CA MET A 147 -9.51 11.23 -0.19
C MET A 147 -9.71 12.75 -0.30
N GLY A 148 -10.82 13.19 -0.89
CA GLY A 148 -11.18 14.59 -0.99
C GLY A 148 -11.33 15.27 0.38
N GLY A 149 -11.98 14.57 1.34
CA GLY A 149 -12.15 15.05 2.71
C GLY A 149 -10.86 15.15 3.53
N THR A 150 -9.78 14.48 3.10
CA THR A 150 -8.46 14.49 3.77
C THR A 150 -7.40 15.30 3.03
N GLY A 151 -7.69 15.78 1.81
CA GLY A 151 -6.71 16.43 0.94
C GLY A 151 -5.73 15.44 0.28
N THR A 152 -6.03 14.14 0.33
CA THR A 152 -5.25 13.08 -0.32
C THR A 152 -5.60 13.03 -1.81
N ARG A 153 -4.63 12.84 -2.67
CA ARG A 153 -4.85 12.65 -4.12
C ARG A 153 -5.07 11.17 -4.45
N PRO A 154 -6.00 10.84 -5.37
CA PRO A 154 -6.17 9.48 -5.87
C PRO A 154 -5.06 9.07 -6.82
#